data_beeadde3c8d07861175f8f0041ddb741
#
_entry.id   beeadde3c8d07861175f8f0041ddb741
#
_cell.length_a   1.000
_cell.length_b   1.000
_cell.length_c   1.000
_cell.angle_alpha   90.00
_cell.angle_beta   90.00
_cell.angle_gamma   90.00
#
_symmetry.space_group_name_H-M   'P 1'
#
loop_
_entity.id
_entity.type
_entity.pdbx_description
1 polymer ?
#
loop_
_entity_poly.entity_id
_entity_poly.type
_entity_poly.pdbx_seq_one_letter_code
_entity_poly.pdbx_strand_id
1 'polypeptide(L)'
;MIRLQRINLLFSITLGVLFCSCAALQPPDTGGPRSTGPLYPIMFTEQTQRADASNLAFSRLTQSPSTQSAVQLQPITAAIQSLPNLSTPLLLPKVGINPEMNEEETRESLRRFITDWRVLIGAEPAHLSLVERTDLPDGVKTARYEQRSFRYPLRGGYGSLEIQFLPTRVVRNITSTCLPDAERLQNALAPVNPKLSAADAINVVRSSDISYTNASGQLTTTKVGANEEVTPVELVTLVFPTSGRTDSLELHTAWEINVGANPRRLIYVDAVEGTVLRAMLGP
;
A
#
# COMPACT_ATOMS: atom_id res chain seq x y z
N MET A 1 32.72 -58.91 40.83
CA MET A 1 32.03 -57.59 40.96
C MET A 1 32.79 -56.40 40.47
N ILE A 2 34.04 -56.48 40.01
CA ILE A 2 34.89 -55.31 39.64
C ILE A 2 34.80 -54.94 38.14
N ARG A 3 34.33 -55.81 37.26
CA ARG A 3 34.24 -55.56 35.81
C ARG A 3 33.02 -54.75 35.33
N LEU A 4 31.91 -54.73 36.07
CA LEU A 4 30.72 -53.98 35.70
C LEU A 4 30.83 -52.46 35.98
N GLN A 5 31.64 -52.10 36.99
CA GLN A 5 31.80 -50.67 37.34
C GLN A 5 32.65 -49.87 36.37
N ARG A 6 33.56 -50.52 35.60
CA ARG A 6 34.40 -49.84 34.60
C ARG A 6 33.67 -49.56 33.29
N ILE A 7 32.66 -50.35 32.96
CA ILE A 7 31.85 -50.15 31.73
C ILE A 7 30.91 -48.95 31.90
N ASN A 8 30.33 -48.76 33.09
CA ASN A 8 29.46 -47.63 33.38
C ASN A 8 30.20 -46.28 33.43
N LEU A 9 31.47 -46.26 33.79
CA LEU A 9 32.30 -45.05 33.84
C LEU A 9 32.68 -44.56 32.42
N LEU A 10 32.97 -45.51 31.52
CA LEU A 10 33.29 -45.19 30.11
C LEU A 10 32.04 -44.69 29.33
N PHE A 11 30.85 -45.20 29.66
CA PHE A 11 29.61 -44.78 29.03
C PHE A 11 29.14 -43.39 29.48
N SER A 12 29.43 -43.03 30.75
CA SER A 12 29.12 -41.69 31.26
C SER A 12 30.03 -40.59 30.69
N ILE A 13 31.26 -40.91 30.35
CA ILE A 13 32.22 -39.95 29.76
C ILE A 13 31.91 -39.72 28.28
N THR A 14 31.45 -40.74 27.54
CA THR A 14 31.07 -40.61 26.14
C THR A 14 29.77 -39.86 25.93
N LEU A 15 28.82 -39.89 26.88
CA LEU A 15 27.57 -39.17 26.79
C LEU A 15 27.73 -37.67 27.12
N GLY A 16 28.75 -37.28 27.88
CA GLY A 16 29.05 -35.89 28.22
C GLY A 16 29.69 -35.09 27.10
N VAL A 17 30.31 -35.73 26.09
CA VAL A 17 31.00 -35.06 24.99
C VAL A 17 30.05 -34.72 23.80
N LEU A 18 28.85 -35.34 23.75
CA LEU A 18 27.89 -35.13 22.67
C LEU A 18 26.98 -33.91 22.85
N PHE A 19 27.04 -33.22 23.99
CA PHE A 19 26.25 -32.02 24.23
C PHE A 19 26.99 -30.65 24.08
N CYS A 20 28.26 -30.67 23.72
CA CYS A 20 29.09 -29.47 23.64
C CYS A 20 29.36 -28.94 22.21
N SER A 21 28.55 -29.29 21.20
CA SER A 21 28.78 -28.76 19.86
C SER A 21 27.51 -28.33 19.17
N CYS A 22 26.92 -27.23 19.64
CA CYS A 22 26.10 -26.35 18.85
C CYS A 22 26.14 -24.92 19.45
N ALA A 23 27.33 -24.41 19.73
CA ALA A 23 27.50 -22.96 19.66
C ALA A 23 27.65 -22.65 18.16
N ALA A 24 26.55 -22.37 17.52
CA ALA A 24 26.62 -21.69 16.22
C ALA A 24 27.52 -20.48 16.41
N LEU A 25 28.64 -20.46 15.68
CA LEU A 25 29.46 -19.27 15.54
C LEU A 25 28.57 -18.20 14.93
N GLN A 26 27.93 -17.41 15.80
CA GLN A 26 27.33 -16.16 15.40
C GLN A 26 28.50 -15.34 14.81
N PRO A 27 28.43 -14.91 13.53
CA PRO A 27 29.45 -14.01 13.01
C PRO A 27 29.56 -12.86 13.99
N PRO A 28 30.78 -12.37 14.28
CA PRO A 28 30.94 -11.24 15.18
C PRO A 28 30.04 -10.13 14.66
N ASP A 29 29.13 -9.69 15.54
CA ASP A 29 28.34 -8.49 15.30
C ASP A 29 29.39 -7.39 15.04
N THR A 30 29.63 -7.06 13.76
CA THR A 30 30.42 -5.92 13.36
C THR A 30 29.62 -4.75 13.86
N GLY A 31 29.86 -4.35 15.10
CA GLY A 31 29.17 -3.30 15.81
C GLY A 31 29.38 -1.94 15.16
N GLY A 32 28.81 -1.74 14.00
CA GLY A 32 28.42 -0.42 13.55
C GLY A 32 27.36 0.12 14.53
N PRO A 33 27.33 1.42 14.77
CA PRO A 33 26.34 2.01 15.64
C PRO A 33 24.97 1.55 15.13
N ARG A 34 24.24 0.74 15.93
CA ARG A 34 22.86 0.41 15.65
C ARG A 34 22.14 1.73 15.57
N SER A 35 21.67 2.11 14.38
CA SER A 35 20.80 3.26 14.21
C SER A 35 19.64 3.08 15.17
N THR A 36 19.64 3.84 16.27
CA THR A 36 18.56 3.84 17.25
C THR A 36 17.34 4.63 16.76
N GLY A 37 17.42 5.13 15.53
CA GLY A 37 16.31 5.82 14.85
C GLY A 37 15.31 4.86 14.24
N PRO A 38 14.08 5.32 13.98
CA PRO A 38 13.10 4.54 13.24
C PRO A 38 13.67 4.17 11.87
N LEU A 39 13.39 2.92 11.43
CA LEU A 39 13.74 2.49 10.08
C LEU A 39 13.00 3.38 9.08
N TYR A 40 13.74 3.94 8.12
CA TYR A 40 13.18 4.81 7.08
C TYR A 40 13.96 4.59 5.76
N PRO A 41 13.29 4.52 4.60
CA PRO A 41 11.83 4.53 4.39
C PRO A 41 11.12 3.31 5.00
N ILE A 42 9.79 3.43 5.21
CA ILE A 42 9.00 2.29 5.71
C ILE A 42 8.73 1.35 4.55
N MET A 43 9.07 0.08 4.76
CA MET A 43 8.88 -0.96 3.75
C MET A 43 7.57 -1.71 3.95
N PHE A 44 6.84 -1.89 2.85
CA PHE A 44 5.70 -2.81 2.77
C PHE A 44 6.03 -3.89 1.75
N THR A 45 6.04 -5.15 2.18
CA THR A 45 6.44 -6.29 1.35
C THR A 45 5.24 -7.19 1.06
N GLU A 46 5.22 -7.74 -0.14
CA GLU A 46 4.28 -8.79 -0.52
C GLU A 46 4.29 -9.93 0.49
N GLN A 47 3.11 -10.47 0.76
CA GLN A 47 2.92 -11.65 1.61
C GLN A 47 2.03 -12.65 0.89
N THR A 48 2.58 -13.82 0.56
CA THR A 48 1.82 -14.91 -0.09
C THR A 48 0.57 -15.27 0.70
N GLN A 49 0.63 -15.29 2.03
CA GLN A 49 -0.51 -15.56 2.90
C GLN A 49 -1.67 -14.56 2.70
N ARG A 50 -1.38 -13.31 2.32
CA ARG A 50 -2.41 -12.30 2.05
C ARG A 50 -3.12 -12.59 0.73
N ALA A 51 -2.38 -12.95 -0.30
CA ALA A 51 -2.97 -13.37 -1.58
C ALA A 51 -3.86 -14.60 -1.42
N ASP A 52 -3.42 -15.60 -0.65
CA ASP A 52 -4.21 -16.78 -0.33
C ASP A 52 -5.47 -16.44 0.46
N ALA A 53 -5.38 -15.56 1.46
CA ALA A 53 -6.51 -15.08 2.23
C ALA A 53 -7.53 -14.32 1.35
N SER A 54 -7.06 -13.49 0.41
CA SER A 54 -7.91 -12.77 -0.54
C SER A 54 -8.64 -13.74 -1.49
N ASN A 55 -7.95 -14.72 -2.05
CA ASN A 55 -8.55 -15.75 -2.89
C ASN A 55 -9.60 -16.58 -2.13
N LEU A 56 -9.31 -16.96 -0.90
CA LEU A 56 -10.26 -17.68 -0.05
C LEU A 56 -11.48 -16.82 0.30
N ALA A 57 -11.27 -15.54 0.63
CA ALA A 57 -12.36 -14.60 0.91
C ALA A 57 -13.25 -14.43 -0.33
N PHE A 58 -12.66 -14.27 -1.51
CA PHE A 58 -13.41 -14.15 -2.77
C PHE A 58 -14.29 -15.38 -3.02
N SER A 59 -13.72 -16.59 -2.91
CA SER A 59 -14.46 -17.83 -3.11
C SER A 59 -15.64 -17.98 -2.14
N ARG A 60 -15.47 -17.56 -0.89
CA ARG A 60 -16.55 -17.58 0.12
C ARG A 60 -17.65 -16.58 -0.20
N LEU A 61 -17.28 -15.35 -0.54
CA LEU A 61 -18.25 -14.27 -0.80
C LEU A 61 -19.06 -14.48 -2.07
N THR A 62 -18.45 -15.07 -3.09
CA THR A 62 -19.10 -15.32 -4.39
C THR A 62 -19.74 -16.71 -4.49
N GLN A 63 -19.52 -17.59 -3.51
CA GLN A 63 -19.92 -19.00 -3.53
C GLN A 63 -19.45 -19.73 -4.82
N SER A 64 -18.40 -19.22 -5.45
CA SER A 64 -17.84 -19.76 -6.67
C SER A 64 -16.66 -20.66 -6.31
N PRO A 65 -16.58 -21.89 -6.87
CA PRO A 65 -15.39 -22.71 -6.70
C PRO A 65 -14.17 -21.99 -7.30
N SER A 66 -13.07 -22.00 -6.57
CA SER A 66 -11.82 -21.28 -6.88
C SER A 66 -11.20 -21.60 -8.26
N THR A 67 -11.71 -22.61 -8.94
CA THR A 67 -11.21 -23.09 -10.25
C THR A 67 -11.86 -22.40 -11.46
N GLN A 68 -12.99 -21.69 -11.28
CA GLN A 68 -13.75 -21.17 -12.42
C GLN A 68 -13.50 -19.70 -12.76
N SER A 69 -13.07 -18.90 -11.82
CA SER A 69 -12.81 -17.47 -12.07
C SER A 69 -11.86 -16.90 -11.00
N ALA A 70 -10.57 -16.88 -11.31
CA ALA A 70 -9.61 -16.26 -10.43
C ALA A 70 -9.83 -14.73 -10.40
N VAL A 71 -9.95 -14.16 -9.20
CA VAL A 71 -9.96 -12.70 -9.02
C VAL A 71 -8.57 -12.14 -9.37
N GLN A 72 -8.55 -11.01 -10.04
CA GLN A 72 -7.28 -10.30 -10.24
C GLN A 72 -6.95 -9.49 -8.98
N LEU A 73 -5.77 -9.73 -8.43
CA LEU A 73 -5.26 -9.05 -7.25
C LEU A 73 -4.09 -8.14 -7.63
N GLN A 74 -3.95 -7.05 -6.91
CA GLN A 74 -2.75 -6.21 -6.96
C GLN A 74 -1.53 -7.02 -6.54
N PRO A 75 -0.41 -6.96 -7.26
CA PRO A 75 0.74 -7.86 -7.02
C PRO A 75 1.29 -7.79 -5.60
N ILE A 76 1.41 -6.59 -5.03
CA ILE A 76 2.10 -6.39 -3.74
C ILE A 76 1.10 -6.34 -2.58
N THR A 77 -0.02 -5.65 -2.75
CA THR A 77 -1.00 -5.45 -1.68
C THR A 77 -2.00 -6.60 -1.55
N ALA A 78 -2.13 -7.43 -2.59
CA ALA A 78 -3.16 -8.46 -2.75
C ALA A 78 -4.60 -7.92 -2.60
N ALA A 79 -4.79 -6.60 -2.78
CA ALA A 79 -6.10 -5.98 -2.89
C ALA A 79 -6.71 -6.30 -4.25
N ILE A 80 -8.05 -6.28 -4.34
CA ILE A 80 -8.76 -6.58 -5.57
C ILE A 80 -8.46 -5.53 -6.66
N GLN A 81 -8.02 -5.98 -7.82
CA GLN A 81 -7.77 -5.13 -8.99
C GLN A 81 -8.96 -5.08 -9.94
N SER A 82 -9.64 -6.19 -10.13
CA SER A 82 -10.85 -6.28 -10.94
C SER A 82 -11.66 -7.51 -10.60
N LEU A 83 -12.98 -7.44 -10.83
CA LEU A 83 -13.87 -8.59 -10.73
C LEU A 83 -13.79 -9.45 -12.00
N PRO A 84 -13.73 -10.79 -11.88
CA PRO A 84 -13.94 -11.68 -13.01
C PRO A 84 -15.42 -11.70 -13.41
N ASN A 85 -15.70 -12.26 -14.58
CA ASN A 85 -17.08 -12.56 -14.98
C ASN A 85 -17.67 -13.63 -14.06
N LEU A 86 -18.67 -13.24 -13.27
CA LEU A 86 -19.37 -14.13 -12.36
C LEU A 86 -20.63 -14.70 -13.01
N SER A 87 -20.90 -15.98 -12.80
CA SER A 87 -22.14 -16.63 -13.24
C SER A 87 -23.38 -16.10 -12.51
N THR A 88 -23.21 -15.71 -11.24
CA THR A 88 -24.25 -15.07 -10.42
C THR A 88 -23.85 -13.61 -10.17
N PRO A 89 -24.73 -12.64 -10.48
CA PRO A 89 -24.44 -11.25 -10.24
C PRO A 89 -24.14 -10.97 -8.77
N LEU A 90 -23.05 -10.25 -8.51
CA LEU A 90 -22.73 -9.73 -7.19
C LEU A 90 -23.64 -8.54 -6.89
N LEU A 91 -24.27 -8.54 -5.73
CA LEU A 91 -25.23 -7.49 -5.33
C LEU A 91 -24.74 -6.74 -4.11
N LEU A 92 -24.90 -5.43 -4.12
CA LEU A 92 -24.82 -4.63 -2.88
C LEU A 92 -25.90 -5.09 -1.89
N PRO A 93 -25.60 -5.15 -0.58
CA PRO A 93 -26.58 -5.48 0.45
C PRO A 93 -27.81 -4.59 0.37
N LYS A 94 -29.00 -5.17 0.45
CA LYS A 94 -30.24 -4.40 0.48
C LYS A 94 -30.38 -3.68 1.81
N VAL A 95 -30.64 -2.39 1.73
CA VAL A 95 -30.99 -1.53 2.87
C VAL A 95 -32.36 -0.91 2.61
N GLY A 96 -33.17 -0.80 3.65
CA GLY A 96 -34.55 -0.31 3.52
C GLY A 96 -35.51 -1.32 2.88
N ILE A 97 -36.77 -0.90 2.77
CA ILE A 97 -37.91 -1.73 2.27
C ILE A 97 -38.26 -1.40 0.80
N ASN A 98 -37.93 -0.18 0.35
CA ASN A 98 -38.30 0.28 -0.99
C ASN A 98 -37.54 -0.50 -2.08
N PRO A 99 -38.12 -0.69 -3.29
CA PRO A 99 -37.45 -1.35 -4.40
C PRO A 99 -36.09 -0.72 -4.73
N GLU A 100 -36.04 0.60 -4.79
CA GLU A 100 -34.84 1.41 -5.04
C GLU A 100 -34.35 2.01 -3.74
N MET A 101 -33.04 1.97 -3.53
CA MET A 101 -32.40 2.59 -2.37
C MET A 101 -32.23 4.10 -2.61
N ASN A 102 -32.59 4.89 -1.63
CA ASN A 102 -32.25 6.32 -1.61
C ASN A 102 -30.75 6.52 -1.33
N GLU A 103 -30.31 7.77 -1.24
CA GLU A 103 -28.89 8.09 -1.08
C GLU A 103 -28.30 7.55 0.23
N GLU A 104 -29.03 7.70 1.35
CA GLU A 104 -28.58 7.24 2.66
C GLU A 104 -28.53 5.71 2.75
N GLU A 105 -29.56 5.05 2.21
CA GLU A 105 -29.60 3.59 2.08
C GLU A 105 -28.47 3.06 1.20
N THR A 106 -28.13 3.79 0.14
CA THR A 106 -27.01 3.46 -0.74
C THR A 106 -25.66 3.58 -0.01
N ARG A 107 -25.46 4.65 0.77
CA ARG A 107 -24.25 4.80 1.60
C ARG A 107 -24.10 3.67 2.61
N GLU A 108 -25.17 3.34 3.32
CA GLU A 108 -25.15 2.24 4.29
C GLU A 108 -24.93 0.89 3.59
N SER A 109 -25.50 0.67 2.42
CA SER A 109 -25.31 -0.51 1.61
C SER A 109 -23.84 -0.67 1.19
N LEU A 110 -23.23 0.40 0.70
CA LEU A 110 -21.81 0.42 0.36
C LEU A 110 -20.93 0.18 1.60
N ARG A 111 -21.25 0.78 2.75
CA ARG A 111 -20.52 0.57 3.99
C ARG A 111 -20.55 -0.91 4.42
N ARG A 112 -21.72 -1.57 4.37
CA ARG A 112 -21.85 -3.01 4.66
C ARG A 112 -21.05 -3.84 3.66
N PHE A 113 -21.17 -3.52 2.38
CA PHE A 113 -20.43 -4.19 1.33
C PHE A 113 -18.91 -4.11 1.57
N ILE A 114 -18.39 -2.93 1.87
CA ILE A 114 -16.97 -2.73 2.19
C ILE A 114 -16.57 -3.55 3.43
N THR A 115 -17.43 -3.62 4.45
CA THR A 115 -17.18 -4.43 5.65
C THR A 115 -17.01 -5.91 5.31
N ASP A 116 -17.90 -6.46 4.47
CA ASP A 116 -17.85 -7.86 4.07
C ASP A 116 -16.64 -8.17 3.19
N TRP A 117 -16.25 -7.21 2.36
CA TRP A 117 -15.17 -7.33 1.38
C TRP A 117 -13.82 -6.77 1.86
N ARG A 118 -13.68 -6.39 3.14
CA ARG A 118 -12.50 -5.70 3.68
C ARG A 118 -11.18 -6.41 3.41
N VAL A 119 -11.17 -7.75 3.42
CA VAL A 119 -9.95 -8.54 3.14
C VAL A 119 -9.48 -8.32 1.70
N LEU A 120 -10.43 -8.32 0.75
CA LEU A 120 -10.16 -8.08 -0.68
C LEU A 120 -9.88 -6.61 -0.99
N ILE A 121 -10.54 -5.71 -0.28
CA ILE A 121 -10.34 -4.27 -0.44
C ILE A 121 -9.00 -3.82 0.16
N GLY A 122 -8.55 -4.48 1.23
CA GLY A 122 -7.35 -4.10 1.97
C GLY A 122 -7.56 -2.92 2.92
N ALA A 123 -8.82 -2.57 3.25
CA ALA A 123 -9.14 -1.49 4.17
C ALA A 123 -10.48 -1.73 4.88
N GLU A 124 -10.59 -1.22 6.11
CA GLU A 124 -11.84 -1.16 6.87
C GLU A 124 -12.65 0.09 6.47
N PRO A 125 -14.00 0.04 6.54
CA PRO A 125 -14.84 1.20 6.22
C PRO A 125 -14.50 2.46 7.02
N ALA A 126 -14.07 2.30 8.27
CA ALA A 126 -13.68 3.41 9.15
C ALA A 126 -12.45 4.18 8.63
N HIS A 127 -11.62 3.54 7.82
CA HIS A 127 -10.42 4.12 7.23
C HIS A 127 -10.63 4.69 5.83
N LEU A 128 -11.86 4.67 5.32
CA LEU A 128 -12.21 5.12 3.98
C LEU A 128 -13.15 6.33 4.04
N SER A 129 -12.81 7.38 3.29
CA SER A 129 -13.68 8.53 3.08
C SER A 129 -14.21 8.52 1.65
N LEU A 130 -15.53 8.62 1.49
CA LEU A 130 -16.16 8.80 0.19
C LEU A 130 -15.80 10.19 -0.33
N VAL A 131 -15.08 10.26 -1.44
CA VAL A 131 -14.61 11.53 -2.03
C VAL A 131 -15.40 11.94 -3.26
N GLU A 132 -15.98 10.96 -3.96
CA GLU A 132 -16.71 11.22 -5.18
C GLU A 132 -17.83 10.20 -5.39
N ARG A 133 -18.95 10.68 -5.91
CA ARG A 133 -20.03 9.84 -6.44
C ARG A 133 -20.46 10.39 -7.78
N THR A 134 -20.39 9.56 -8.80
CA THR A 134 -20.70 9.96 -10.18
C THR A 134 -21.71 9.00 -10.77
N ASP A 135 -22.71 9.53 -11.45
CA ASP A 135 -23.66 8.76 -12.24
C ASP A 135 -23.22 8.84 -13.71
N LEU A 136 -22.87 7.71 -14.30
CA LEU A 136 -22.43 7.63 -15.69
C LEU A 136 -23.64 7.58 -16.64
N PRO A 137 -23.47 7.97 -17.94
CA PRO A 137 -24.58 8.02 -18.91
C PRO A 137 -25.28 6.67 -19.17
N ASP A 138 -24.59 5.55 -18.93
CA ASP A 138 -25.12 4.18 -19.06
C ASP A 138 -25.88 3.70 -17.82
N GLY A 139 -26.12 4.60 -16.87
CA GLY A 139 -26.80 4.32 -15.59
C GLY A 139 -25.91 3.64 -14.55
N VAL A 140 -24.63 3.42 -14.83
CA VAL A 140 -23.66 2.94 -13.84
C VAL A 140 -23.36 4.04 -12.84
N LYS A 141 -23.39 3.71 -11.57
CA LYS A 141 -22.98 4.61 -10.47
C LYS A 141 -21.58 4.23 -10.02
N THR A 142 -20.74 5.23 -9.83
CA THR A 142 -19.37 5.05 -9.31
C THR A 142 -19.28 5.70 -7.93
N ALA A 143 -18.76 4.94 -6.96
CA ALA A 143 -18.40 5.45 -5.64
C ALA A 143 -16.89 5.32 -5.45
N ARG A 144 -16.21 6.45 -5.27
CA ARG A 144 -14.76 6.52 -5.05
C ARG A 144 -14.44 6.94 -3.63
N TYR A 145 -13.56 6.16 -3.01
CA TYR A 145 -13.10 6.38 -1.65
C TYR A 145 -11.59 6.60 -1.64
N GLU A 146 -11.12 7.37 -0.67
CA GLU A 146 -9.71 7.50 -0.32
C GLU A 146 -9.45 6.97 1.09
N GLN A 147 -8.32 6.29 1.25
CA GLN A 147 -7.86 5.78 2.53
C GLN A 147 -7.27 6.92 3.38
N ARG A 148 -7.81 7.11 4.59
CA ARG A 148 -7.51 8.22 5.49
C ARG A 148 -6.84 7.78 6.79
N SER A 149 -6.16 6.64 6.78
CA SER A 149 -5.47 6.09 7.96
C SER A 149 -4.11 6.74 8.23
N PHE A 150 -3.60 7.56 7.31
CA PHE A 150 -2.28 8.17 7.41
C PHE A 150 -2.37 9.63 7.84
N ARG A 151 -1.34 10.08 8.56
CA ARG A 151 -1.23 11.48 8.99
C ARG A 151 -1.28 12.47 7.83
N TYR A 152 -0.65 12.11 6.72
CA TYR A 152 -0.63 12.88 5.48
C TYR A 152 -1.35 12.12 4.36
N PRO A 153 -1.95 12.83 3.39
CA PRO A 153 -2.64 12.19 2.26
C PRO A 153 -1.73 11.21 1.53
N LEU A 154 -2.30 10.06 1.11
CA LEU A 154 -1.56 9.11 0.28
C LEU A 154 -1.41 9.63 -1.15
N ARG A 155 -0.24 9.39 -1.75
CA ARG A 155 0.09 9.68 -3.15
C ARG A 155 0.83 8.50 -3.78
N GLY A 156 0.99 8.53 -5.08
CA GLY A 156 1.69 7.48 -5.83
C GLY A 156 0.77 6.40 -6.41
N GLY A 157 -0.55 6.65 -6.42
CA GLY A 157 -1.55 5.73 -6.99
C GLY A 157 -2.07 4.69 -6.01
N TYR A 158 -1.75 4.82 -4.72
CA TYR A 158 -2.22 3.94 -3.65
C TYR A 158 -3.26 4.63 -2.76
N GLY A 159 -4.04 3.81 -2.04
CA GLY A 159 -5.03 4.29 -1.07
C GLY A 159 -6.38 4.67 -1.69
N SER A 160 -6.74 4.15 -2.84
CA SER A 160 -8.02 4.39 -3.51
C SER A 160 -8.85 3.12 -3.59
N LEU A 161 -10.16 3.26 -3.42
CA LEU A 161 -11.15 2.23 -3.69
C LEU A 161 -12.21 2.80 -4.62
N GLU A 162 -12.50 2.10 -5.71
CA GLU A 162 -13.60 2.41 -6.62
C GLU A 162 -14.56 1.24 -6.70
N ILE A 163 -15.85 1.51 -6.56
CA ILE A 163 -16.94 0.54 -6.69
C ILE A 163 -17.91 1.07 -7.75
N GLN A 164 -18.11 0.27 -8.80
CA GLN A 164 -19.08 0.54 -9.86
C GLN A 164 -20.28 -0.39 -9.71
N PHE A 165 -21.48 0.17 -9.72
CA PHE A 165 -22.72 -0.58 -9.52
C PHE A 165 -23.90 0.04 -10.25
N LEU A 166 -24.94 -0.76 -10.48
CA LEU A 166 -26.20 -0.32 -11.08
C LEU A 166 -27.23 0.11 -10.01
N PRO A 167 -28.25 0.91 -10.35
CA PRO A 167 -29.38 1.19 -9.46
C PRO A 167 -30.06 -0.09 -8.93
N THR A 168 -30.03 -1.18 -9.72
CA THR A 168 -30.48 -2.51 -9.34
C THR A 168 -29.56 -3.22 -8.33
N ARG A 169 -28.56 -2.56 -7.79
CA ARG A 169 -27.56 -3.04 -6.83
C ARG A 169 -26.50 -4.00 -7.42
N VAL A 170 -26.56 -4.30 -8.70
CA VAL A 170 -25.57 -5.18 -9.34
C VAL A 170 -24.21 -4.47 -9.35
N VAL A 171 -23.21 -5.06 -8.70
CA VAL A 171 -21.83 -4.58 -8.73
C VAL A 171 -21.20 -4.98 -10.06
N ARG A 172 -20.66 -4.01 -10.77
CA ARG A 172 -20.02 -4.18 -12.07
C ARG A 172 -18.51 -4.36 -11.96
N ASN A 173 -17.90 -3.57 -11.11
CA ASN A 173 -16.46 -3.65 -10.88
C ASN A 173 -16.10 -3.16 -9.48
N ILE A 174 -14.95 -3.64 -8.99
CA ILE A 174 -14.29 -3.18 -7.78
C ILE A 174 -12.81 -3.08 -8.09
N THR A 175 -12.23 -1.91 -7.85
CA THR A 175 -10.79 -1.71 -7.96
C THR A 175 -10.28 -1.09 -6.69
N SER A 176 -9.28 -1.71 -6.07
CA SER A 176 -8.67 -1.21 -4.85
C SER A 176 -7.15 -1.13 -4.98
N THR A 177 -6.60 -0.01 -4.57
CA THR A 177 -5.17 0.19 -4.35
C THR A 177 -4.89 0.50 -2.87
N CYS A 178 -5.84 0.17 -1.98
CA CYS A 178 -5.67 0.37 -0.55
C CYS A 178 -4.48 -0.42 -0.01
N LEU A 179 -3.81 0.17 0.97
CA LEU A 179 -2.71 -0.46 1.69
C LEU A 179 -3.29 -1.26 2.87
N PRO A 180 -3.14 -2.58 2.89
CA PRO A 180 -3.50 -3.36 4.07
C PRO A 180 -2.57 -3.02 5.25
N ASP A 181 -3.03 -3.30 6.47
CA ASP A 181 -2.31 -3.00 7.71
C ASP A 181 -1.93 -1.51 7.86
N ALA A 182 -2.78 -0.61 7.36
CA ALA A 182 -2.51 0.83 7.33
C ALA A 182 -2.18 1.42 8.70
N GLU A 183 -2.80 0.95 9.78
CA GLU A 183 -2.47 1.39 11.15
C GLU A 183 -1.03 1.02 11.53
N ARG A 184 -0.57 -0.19 11.21
CA ARG A 184 0.82 -0.61 11.45
C ARG A 184 1.79 0.25 10.67
N LEU A 185 1.49 0.55 9.41
CA LEU A 185 2.32 1.42 8.56
C LEU A 185 2.34 2.85 9.09
N GLN A 186 1.18 3.40 9.49
CA GLN A 186 1.08 4.71 10.10
C GLN A 186 1.86 4.78 11.42
N ASN A 187 1.75 3.76 12.27
CA ASN A 187 2.50 3.70 13.52
C ASN A 187 4.02 3.63 13.29
N ALA A 188 4.46 2.99 12.21
CA ALA A 188 5.87 2.98 11.82
C ALA A 188 6.33 4.35 11.29
N LEU A 189 5.46 5.09 10.58
CA LEU A 189 5.74 6.44 10.09
C LEU A 189 5.63 7.51 11.19
N ALA A 190 4.80 7.30 12.22
CA ALA A 190 4.50 8.30 13.24
C ALA A 190 5.74 8.93 13.92
N PRO A 191 6.81 8.17 14.27
CA PRO A 191 8.01 8.73 14.85
C PRO A 191 8.91 9.45 13.83
N VAL A 192 8.63 9.33 12.54
CA VAL A 192 9.41 9.97 11.47
C VAL A 192 8.93 11.41 11.32
N ASN A 193 9.74 12.36 11.79
CA ASN A 193 9.43 13.77 11.67
C ASN A 193 10.06 14.36 10.40
N PRO A 194 9.30 15.16 9.61
CA PRO A 194 9.87 15.97 8.54
C PRO A 194 10.99 16.86 9.08
N LYS A 195 12.13 16.87 8.40
CA LYS A 195 13.30 17.72 8.74
C LYS A 195 13.38 18.93 7.82
N LEU A 196 12.88 18.80 6.59
CA LEU A 196 12.88 19.88 5.61
C LEU A 196 11.63 20.75 5.78
N SER A 197 11.84 22.06 5.78
CA SER A 197 10.77 23.04 5.58
C SER A 197 10.33 23.05 4.10
N ALA A 198 9.17 23.64 3.81
CA ALA A 198 8.72 23.87 2.44
C ALA A 198 9.72 24.68 1.60
N ALA A 199 10.38 25.66 2.22
CA ALA A 199 11.40 26.49 1.57
C ALA A 199 12.65 25.67 1.21
N ASP A 200 13.08 24.78 2.12
CA ASP A 200 14.22 23.89 1.85
C ASP A 200 13.90 22.92 0.73
N ALA A 201 12.70 22.35 0.70
CA ALA A 201 12.26 21.46 -0.37
C ALA A 201 12.23 22.17 -1.74
N ILE A 202 11.82 23.45 -1.81
CA ILE A 202 11.92 24.26 -3.02
C ILE A 202 13.39 24.40 -3.46
N ASN A 203 14.31 24.67 -2.52
CA ASN A 203 15.73 24.78 -2.83
C ASN A 203 16.32 23.46 -3.36
N VAL A 204 15.90 22.31 -2.81
CA VAL A 204 16.26 21.00 -3.34
C VAL A 204 15.80 20.86 -4.80
N VAL A 205 14.56 21.19 -5.10
CA VAL A 205 14.02 21.12 -6.48
C VAL A 205 14.81 22.01 -7.43
N ARG A 206 15.13 23.25 -7.03
CA ARG A 206 15.87 24.19 -7.87
C ARG A 206 17.32 23.79 -8.13
N SER A 207 17.93 23.08 -7.19
CA SER A 207 19.34 22.63 -7.31
C SER A 207 19.52 21.28 -7.98
N SER A 208 18.43 20.49 -8.12
CA SER A 208 18.47 19.12 -8.63
C SER A 208 18.21 19.03 -10.14
N ASP A 209 18.77 17.99 -10.75
CA ASP A 209 18.34 17.54 -12.06
C ASP A 209 17.08 16.70 -11.93
N ILE A 210 16.00 17.11 -12.58
CA ILE A 210 14.69 16.49 -12.44
C ILE A 210 14.43 15.59 -13.65
N SER A 211 14.29 14.30 -13.41
CA SER A 211 13.96 13.30 -14.44
C SER A 211 12.49 12.91 -14.35
N TYR A 212 11.78 13.02 -15.45
CA TYR A 212 10.36 12.63 -15.56
C TYR A 212 10.05 12.08 -16.95
N THR A 213 8.99 11.32 -17.07
CA THR A 213 8.47 10.85 -18.35
C THR A 213 7.58 11.93 -18.96
N ASN A 214 7.91 12.41 -20.15
CA ASN A 214 7.13 13.43 -20.86
C ASN A 214 5.85 12.84 -21.50
N ALA A 215 5.04 13.68 -22.12
CA ALA A 215 3.78 13.27 -22.76
C ALA A 215 3.97 12.26 -23.90
N SER A 216 5.14 12.19 -24.52
CA SER A 216 5.47 11.19 -25.55
C SER A 216 6.04 9.87 -24.98
N GLY A 217 6.07 9.70 -23.65
CA GLY A 217 6.57 8.50 -23.00
C GLY A 217 8.10 8.43 -22.88
N GLN A 218 8.82 9.50 -23.19
CA GLN A 218 10.29 9.54 -23.14
C GLN A 218 10.74 10.09 -21.78
N LEU A 219 11.79 9.47 -21.23
CA LEU A 219 12.47 9.99 -20.04
C LEU A 219 13.23 11.26 -20.41
N THR A 220 12.93 12.34 -19.72
CA THR A 220 13.54 13.65 -19.91
C THR A 220 14.14 14.12 -18.60
N THR A 221 15.36 14.65 -18.65
CA THR A 221 16.00 15.27 -17.49
C THR A 221 16.21 16.75 -17.77
N THR A 222 15.79 17.59 -16.81
CA THR A 222 15.88 19.06 -16.94
C THR A 222 16.14 19.69 -15.58
N LYS A 223 16.74 20.87 -15.59
CA LYS A 223 16.79 21.75 -14.40
C LYS A 223 15.59 22.67 -14.36
N VAL A 224 15.16 23.00 -13.17
CA VAL A 224 14.13 24.00 -12.98
C VAL A 224 14.70 25.39 -13.30
N GLY A 225 14.10 26.08 -14.25
CA GLY A 225 14.53 27.42 -14.65
C GLY A 225 14.38 28.44 -13.53
N ALA A 226 15.27 29.45 -13.51
CA ALA A 226 15.25 30.50 -12.47
C ALA A 226 13.90 31.23 -12.39
N ASN A 227 13.22 31.39 -13.52
CA ASN A 227 11.93 32.09 -13.64
C ASN A 227 10.72 31.16 -13.56
N GLU A 228 10.93 29.85 -13.43
CA GLU A 228 9.81 28.91 -13.27
C GLU A 228 9.21 29.06 -11.86
N GLU A 229 7.90 29.09 -11.81
CA GLU A 229 7.17 29.09 -10.56
C GLU A 229 7.34 27.73 -9.88
N VAL A 230 7.71 27.74 -8.60
CA VAL A 230 7.85 26.53 -7.76
C VAL A 230 7.03 26.75 -6.51
N THR A 231 5.95 26.00 -6.38
CA THR A 231 4.97 26.16 -5.30
C THR A 231 4.84 24.87 -4.49
N PRO A 232 5.14 24.88 -3.18
CA PRO A 232 4.87 23.74 -2.33
C PRO A 232 3.35 23.60 -2.12
N VAL A 233 2.84 22.36 -2.18
CA VAL A 233 1.42 22.08 -2.01
C VAL A 233 1.15 21.64 -0.58
N GLU A 234 1.62 20.45 -0.22
CA GLU A 234 1.43 19.87 1.11
C GLU A 234 2.44 18.76 1.41
N LEU A 235 2.50 18.33 2.66
CA LEU A 235 3.16 17.09 3.04
C LEU A 235 2.24 15.90 2.71
N VAL A 236 2.83 14.85 2.13
CA VAL A 236 2.12 13.64 1.71
C VAL A 236 2.84 12.39 2.20
N THR A 237 2.13 11.28 2.26
CA THR A 237 2.71 9.94 2.34
C THR A 237 2.82 9.41 0.92
N LEU A 238 4.01 9.48 0.34
CA LEU A 238 4.28 9.00 -1.01
C LEU A 238 4.58 7.49 -0.97
N VAL A 239 3.90 6.74 -1.82
CA VAL A 239 4.03 5.27 -1.92
C VAL A 239 4.40 4.90 -3.35
N PHE A 240 5.43 4.10 -3.52
CA PHE A 240 5.85 3.61 -4.83
C PHE A 240 6.62 2.29 -4.72
N PRO A 241 6.71 1.50 -5.82
CA PRO A 241 7.51 0.27 -5.84
C PRO A 241 8.99 0.56 -5.57
N THR A 242 9.61 -0.28 -4.74
CA THR A 242 11.06 -0.20 -4.48
C THR A 242 11.85 -0.38 -5.76
N SER A 243 12.84 0.47 -5.97
CA SER A 243 13.70 0.38 -7.17
C SER A 243 14.41 -0.99 -7.24
N GLY A 244 14.26 -1.65 -8.40
CA GLY A 244 14.87 -2.97 -8.63
C GLY A 244 14.19 -4.14 -7.92
N ARG A 245 13.03 -3.92 -7.24
CA ARG A 245 12.23 -4.97 -6.60
C ARG A 245 10.79 -4.89 -7.08
N THR A 246 10.18 -6.06 -7.27
CA THR A 246 8.78 -6.17 -7.73
C THR A 246 7.82 -6.59 -6.61
N ASP A 247 8.36 -6.86 -5.42
CA ASP A 247 7.66 -7.45 -4.28
C ASP A 247 7.49 -6.50 -3.09
N SER A 248 7.89 -5.23 -3.24
CA SER A 248 7.87 -4.28 -2.13
C SER A 248 7.56 -2.85 -2.54
N LEU A 249 6.96 -2.11 -1.61
CA LEU A 249 6.67 -0.68 -1.71
C LEU A 249 7.48 0.06 -0.64
N GLU A 250 7.90 1.27 -0.98
CA GLU A 250 8.47 2.24 -0.07
C GLU A 250 7.43 3.30 0.28
N LEU A 251 7.36 3.64 1.56
CA LEU A 251 6.53 4.72 2.06
C LEU A 251 7.44 5.83 2.60
N HIS A 252 7.31 7.02 2.04
CA HIS A 252 8.07 8.20 2.39
C HIS A 252 7.15 9.33 2.86
N THR A 253 7.63 10.15 3.79
CA THR A 253 7.03 11.45 4.06
C THR A 253 7.67 12.46 3.11
N ALA A 254 6.91 13.05 2.21
CA ALA A 254 7.43 13.90 1.15
C ALA A 254 6.69 15.22 1.03
N TRP A 255 7.38 16.26 0.57
CA TRP A 255 6.76 17.49 0.08
C TRP A 255 6.29 17.27 -1.37
N GLU A 256 5.02 17.56 -1.62
CA GLU A 256 4.45 17.66 -2.95
C GLU A 256 4.66 19.08 -3.48
N ILE A 257 5.33 19.22 -4.62
CA ILE A 257 5.74 20.52 -5.18
C ILE A 257 5.29 20.62 -6.64
N ASN A 258 4.61 21.70 -6.97
CA ASN A 258 4.28 22.05 -8.34
C ASN A 258 5.38 22.92 -8.97
N VAL A 259 5.75 22.62 -10.21
CA VAL A 259 6.74 23.37 -10.98
C VAL A 259 6.18 23.71 -12.36
N GLY A 260 6.21 24.99 -12.69
CA GLY A 260 5.73 25.53 -13.94
C GLY A 260 4.21 25.44 -14.12
N ALA A 261 3.70 26.04 -15.17
CA ALA A 261 2.28 26.07 -15.50
C ALA A 261 1.94 25.21 -16.73
N ASN A 262 2.84 25.16 -17.72
CA ASN A 262 2.59 24.43 -18.97
C ASN A 262 3.91 23.94 -19.62
N PRO A 263 4.24 22.64 -19.54
CA PRO A 263 3.51 21.65 -18.77
C PRO A 263 3.77 21.80 -17.26
N ARG A 264 2.74 21.60 -16.45
CA ARG A 264 2.86 21.50 -15.00
C ARG A 264 3.57 20.21 -14.64
N ARG A 265 4.56 20.29 -13.77
CA ARG A 265 5.27 19.13 -13.23
C ARG A 265 4.98 19.01 -11.75
N LEU A 266 4.76 17.78 -11.31
CA LEU A 266 4.57 17.43 -9.91
C LEU A 266 5.81 16.70 -9.42
N ILE A 267 6.47 17.25 -8.41
CA ILE A 267 7.75 16.74 -7.88
C ILE A 267 7.57 16.40 -6.42
N TYR A 268 8.07 15.22 -6.02
CA TYR A 268 8.07 14.77 -4.63
C TYR A 268 9.49 14.80 -4.08
N VAL A 269 9.66 15.54 -2.99
CA VAL A 269 10.94 15.67 -2.27
C VAL A 269 10.80 15.01 -0.91
N ASP A 270 11.68 14.07 -0.60
CA ASP A 270 11.73 13.44 0.71
C ASP A 270 11.92 14.50 1.81
N ALA A 271 10.96 14.60 2.71
CA ALA A 271 10.98 15.58 3.78
C ALA A 271 11.93 15.22 4.93
N VAL A 272 12.49 14.00 4.92
CA VAL A 272 13.42 13.49 5.95
C VAL A 272 14.85 13.49 5.44
N GLU A 273 15.07 12.99 4.21
CA GLU A 273 16.39 12.82 3.60
C GLU A 273 16.80 13.96 2.66
N GLY A 274 15.84 14.75 2.16
CA GLY A 274 16.11 15.89 1.29
C GLY A 274 16.46 15.50 -0.15
N THR A 275 15.99 14.36 -0.63
CA THR A 275 16.23 13.88 -1.99
C THR A 275 14.98 13.99 -2.85
N VAL A 276 15.15 14.19 -4.16
CA VAL A 276 14.03 14.10 -5.10
C VAL A 276 13.68 12.62 -5.30
N LEU A 277 12.47 12.23 -4.90
CA LEU A 277 12.00 10.84 -5.00
C LEU A 277 11.38 10.53 -6.35
N ARG A 278 10.55 11.45 -6.84
CA ARG A 278 9.79 11.25 -8.07
C ARG A 278 9.39 12.58 -8.70
N ALA A 279 9.30 12.57 -10.03
CA ALA A 279 8.70 13.65 -10.78
C ALA A 279 7.80 13.09 -11.88
N MET A 280 6.69 13.78 -12.16
CA MET A 280 5.73 13.42 -13.20
C MET A 280 5.08 14.67 -13.79
N LEU A 281 4.43 14.51 -14.93
CA LEU A 281 3.54 15.56 -15.43
C LEU A 281 2.32 15.66 -14.50
N GLY A 282 1.98 16.87 -14.12
CA GLY A 282 0.76 17.16 -13.38
C GLY A 282 -0.48 16.99 -14.26
N PRO A 283 -1.65 16.79 -13.65
CA PRO A 283 -2.94 16.74 -14.33
C PRO A 283 -3.33 18.11 -14.90
#